data_944b0e790327c263756f9865fee45333
#
_entry.id   944b0e790327c263756f9865fee45333
#
_cell.length_a   1.000
_cell.length_b   1.000
_cell.length_c   1.000
_cell.angle_alpha   90.00
_cell.angle_beta   90.00
_cell.angle_gamma   90.00
#
_symmetry.space_group_name_H-M   'P 1'
#
loop_
_entity.id
_entity.type
_entity.pdbx_description
1 polymer ?
#
loop_
_entity_poly.entity_id
_entity_poly.type
_entity_poly.pdbx_seq_one_letter_code
_entity_poly.pdbx_strand_id
1 'polypeptide(L)'
;MAVPPEAILLDVVSWILLLKLIQTALWPSLEPVLGRYGYPAAYTASVLLFTAFSWYCGLLGLPVPLAALPFLVLLAVHAARGSYARKRWQGMGQWDLIFLLAFLAMAEIRYINPSISYAEKFMDHAFLASIMRTPVVPPLDPWYAGGTLNIYYYLGYWMAGAIGLTTATPSSVAFNLAIPTVVGLAVVNL
;
A
#
# COMPACT_ATOMS: atom_id res chain seq x y z
N MET A 1 10.16 -19.66 13.30
CA MET A 1 11.00 -18.63 13.92
C MET A 1 10.16 -17.36 14.05
N ALA A 2 10.01 -16.81 15.24
CA ALA A 2 9.32 -15.53 15.41
C ALA A 2 10.19 -14.41 14.82
N VAL A 3 9.58 -13.51 14.05
CA VAL A 3 10.26 -12.33 13.52
C VAL A 3 10.63 -11.43 14.70
N PRO A 4 11.87 -10.97 14.82
CA PRO A 4 12.26 -10.11 15.94
C PRO A 4 11.50 -8.77 15.88
N PRO A 5 11.12 -8.19 17.03
CA PRO A 5 10.32 -6.96 17.09
C PRO A 5 10.90 -5.79 16.30
N GLU A 6 12.22 -5.69 16.25
CA GLU A 6 12.94 -4.66 15.51
C GLU A 6 12.70 -4.75 13.98
N ALA A 7 12.65 -5.97 13.45
CA ALA A 7 12.36 -6.19 12.03
C ALA A 7 10.91 -5.80 11.69
N ILE A 8 9.95 -6.12 12.58
CA ILE A 8 8.55 -5.72 12.40
C ILE A 8 8.40 -4.19 12.37
N LEU A 9 9.13 -3.49 13.25
CA LEU A 9 9.11 -2.03 13.28
C LEU A 9 9.64 -1.43 11.96
N LEU A 10 10.72 -1.98 11.41
CA LEU A 10 11.26 -1.56 10.12
C LEU A 10 10.27 -1.80 8.98
N ASP A 11 9.58 -2.94 8.98
CA ASP A 11 8.53 -3.25 8.01
C ASP A 11 7.39 -2.23 8.07
N VAL A 12 6.89 -1.91 9.28
CA VAL A 12 5.83 -0.91 9.47
C VAL A 12 6.27 0.48 9.00
N VAL A 13 7.50 0.88 9.35
CA VAL A 13 8.05 2.18 8.95
C VAL A 13 8.22 2.28 7.43
N SER A 14 8.82 1.27 6.79
CA SER A 14 9.00 1.25 5.33
C SER A 14 7.65 1.26 4.59
N TRP A 15 6.66 0.55 5.12
CA TRP A 15 5.29 0.53 4.60
C TRP A 15 4.66 1.93 4.63
N ILE A 16 4.68 2.59 5.80
CA ILE A 16 4.14 3.95 5.96
C ILE A 16 4.90 4.95 5.09
N LEU A 17 6.23 4.83 4.99
CA LEU A 17 7.05 5.70 4.16
C LEU A 17 6.70 5.57 2.67
N LEU A 18 6.45 4.36 2.17
CA LEU A 18 6.00 4.18 0.79
C LEU A 18 4.63 4.83 0.57
N LEU A 19 3.66 4.59 1.47
CA LEU A 19 2.33 5.22 1.37
C LEU A 19 2.44 6.75 1.36
N LYS A 20 3.28 7.30 2.23
CA LYS A 20 3.51 8.75 2.30
C LYS A 20 4.22 9.30 1.07
N LEU A 21 5.18 8.57 0.53
CA LEU A 21 5.90 8.96 -0.68
C LEU A 21 4.94 9.08 -1.88
N ILE A 22 4.16 8.03 -2.15
CA ILE A 22 3.24 8.02 -3.29
C ILE A 22 2.12 9.06 -3.14
N GLN A 23 1.60 9.25 -1.90
CA GLN A 23 0.63 10.29 -1.57
C GLN A 23 1.21 11.69 -1.85
N THR A 24 2.40 11.97 -1.33
CA THR A 24 3.08 13.28 -1.50
C THR A 24 3.37 13.56 -2.97
N ALA A 25 3.78 12.55 -3.73
CA ALA A 25 4.03 12.68 -5.16
C ALA A 25 2.78 13.06 -5.95
N LEU A 26 1.62 12.50 -5.60
CA LEU A 26 0.37 12.71 -6.35
C LEU A 26 -0.39 13.97 -5.92
N TRP A 27 -0.32 14.36 -4.64
CA TRP A 27 -1.08 15.48 -4.07
C TRP A 27 -1.07 16.75 -4.92
N PRO A 28 0.08 17.31 -5.39
CA PRO A 28 0.04 18.57 -6.12
C PRO A 28 -0.69 18.51 -7.45
N SER A 29 -0.88 17.30 -7.99
CA SER A 29 -1.67 17.07 -9.22
C SER A 29 -3.18 17.09 -8.95
N LEU A 30 -3.61 16.75 -7.74
CA LEU A 30 -5.04 16.71 -7.34
C LEU A 30 -5.52 18.06 -6.78
N GLU A 31 -4.63 18.84 -6.17
CA GLU A 31 -4.98 20.11 -5.54
C GLU A 31 -5.71 21.11 -6.48
N PRO A 32 -5.34 21.27 -7.76
CA PRO A 32 -6.04 22.18 -8.66
C PRO A 32 -7.51 21.81 -8.91
N VAL A 33 -7.85 20.52 -8.78
CA VAL A 33 -9.20 20.00 -9.03
C VAL A 33 -10.02 19.92 -7.75
N LEU A 34 -9.42 19.45 -6.65
CA LEU A 34 -10.09 19.14 -5.40
C LEU A 34 -9.84 20.18 -4.29
N GLY A 35 -9.01 21.21 -4.56
CA GLY A 35 -8.65 22.19 -3.56
C GLY A 35 -8.02 21.54 -2.32
N ARG A 36 -8.45 21.96 -1.12
CA ARG A 36 -7.95 21.42 0.15
C ARG A 36 -8.17 19.90 0.34
N TYR A 37 -9.16 19.35 -0.34
CA TYR A 37 -9.45 17.91 -0.29
C TYR A 37 -8.53 17.07 -1.17
N GLY A 38 -7.75 17.70 -2.05
CA GLY A 38 -6.74 17.02 -2.86
C GLY A 38 -5.67 16.30 -2.02
N TYR A 39 -5.36 16.84 -0.83
CA TYR A 39 -4.36 16.22 0.06
C TYR A 39 -4.84 14.89 0.66
N PRO A 40 -5.98 14.81 1.36
CA PRO A 40 -6.48 13.53 1.86
C PRO A 40 -6.86 12.57 0.73
N ALA A 41 -7.47 13.03 -0.35
CA ALA A 41 -7.81 12.20 -1.49
C ALA A 41 -6.57 11.55 -2.16
N ALA A 42 -5.42 12.23 -2.11
CA ALA A 42 -4.17 11.68 -2.65
C ALA A 42 -3.73 10.40 -1.96
N TYR A 43 -4.08 10.16 -0.70
CA TYR A 43 -3.79 8.89 -0.03
C TYR A 43 -4.42 7.71 -0.77
N THR A 44 -5.72 7.74 -0.97
CA THR A 44 -6.45 6.65 -1.64
C THR A 44 -6.12 6.60 -3.14
N ALA A 45 -6.13 7.73 -3.82
CA ALA A 45 -5.87 7.78 -5.26
C ALA A 45 -4.46 7.26 -5.60
N SER A 46 -3.44 7.59 -4.79
CA SER A 46 -2.08 7.11 -5.04
C SER A 46 -1.94 5.61 -4.83
N VAL A 47 -2.59 5.04 -3.81
CA VAL A 47 -2.60 3.59 -3.60
C VAL A 47 -3.30 2.86 -4.74
N LEU A 48 -4.44 3.38 -5.23
CA LEU A 48 -5.13 2.79 -6.38
C LEU A 48 -4.28 2.86 -7.67
N LEU A 49 -3.64 4.00 -7.94
CA LEU A 49 -2.75 4.14 -9.10
C LEU A 49 -1.50 3.27 -8.98
N PHE A 50 -0.90 3.19 -7.79
CA PHE A 50 0.22 2.31 -7.54
C PHE A 50 -0.16 0.84 -7.76
N THR A 51 -1.35 0.44 -7.28
CA THR A 51 -1.89 -0.90 -7.51
C THR A 51 -2.06 -1.18 -9.00
N ALA A 52 -2.63 -0.23 -9.76
CA ALA A 52 -2.79 -0.37 -11.20
C ALA A 52 -1.44 -0.48 -11.92
N PHE A 53 -0.46 0.40 -11.63
CA PHE A 53 0.87 0.31 -12.24
C PHE A 53 1.58 -0.99 -11.89
N SER A 54 1.50 -1.43 -10.63
CA SER A 54 2.09 -2.69 -10.19
C SER A 54 1.43 -3.89 -10.87
N TRP A 55 0.12 -3.83 -11.11
CA TRP A 55 -0.62 -4.84 -11.84
C TRP A 55 -0.13 -4.95 -13.30
N TYR A 56 0.08 -3.81 -13.98
CA TYR A 56 0.68 -3.79 -15.31
C TYR A 56 2.11 -4.31 -15.32
N CYS A 57 2.91 -4.03 -14.27
CA CYS A 57 4.22 -4.65 -14.13
C CYS A 57 4.11 -6.18 -14.08
N GLY A 58 3.21 -6.72 -13.26
CA GLY A 58 2.96 -8.16 -13.19
C GLY A 58 2.47 -8.76 -14.51
N LEU A 59 1.60 -8.05 -15.25
CA LEU A 59 1.11 -8.47 -16.56
C LEU A 59 2.23 -8.55 -17.63
N LEU A 60 3.19 -7.62 -17.55
CA LEU A 60 4.31 -7.52 -18.48
C LEU A 60 5.54 -8.31 -18.04
N GLY A 61 5.49 -9.02 -16.90
CA GLY A 61 6.62 -9.75 -16.34
C GLY A 61 7.75 -8.84 -15.81
N LEU A 62 7.42 -7.58 -15.50
CA LEU A 62 8.36 -6.60 -14.94
C LEU A 62 8.36 -6.67 -13.41
N PRO A 63 9.48 -6.31 -12.76
CA PRO A 63 9.54 -6.22 -11.30
C PRO A 63 8.50 -5.24 -10.75
N VAL A 64 7.65 -5.71 -9.82
CA VAL A 64 6.57 -4.94 -9.19
C VAL A 64 7.04 -3.61 -8.57
N PRO A 65 8.22 -3.51 -7.93
CA PRO A 65 8.71 -2.23 -7.38
C PRO A 65 8.87 -1.12 -8.42
N LEU A 66 8.98 -1.43 -9.71
CA LEU A 66 9.02 -0.42 -10.79
C LEU A 66 7.76 0.45 -10.83
N ALA A 67 6.66 -0.01 -10.25
CA ALA A 67 5.44 0.78 -10.10
C ALA A 67 5.62 2.06 -9.27
N ALA A 68 6.69 2.17 -8.49
CA ALA A 68 7.05 3.39 -7.78
C ALA A 68 7.67 4.47 -8.68
N LEU A 69 8.24 4.11 -9.84
CA LEU A 69 8.93 5.05 -10.71
C LEU A 69 8.07 6.25 -11.17
N PRO A 70 6.81 6.07 -11.62
CA PRO A 70 5.96 7.21 -11.97
C PRO A 70 5.80 8.21 -10.83
N PHE A 71 5.70 7.72 -9.59
CA PHE A 71 5.59 8.59 -8.40
C PHE A 71 6.90 9.33 -8.09
N LEU A 72 8.05 8.67 -8.26
CA LEU A 72 9.36 9.32 -8.11
C LEU A 72 9.54 10.41 -9.16
N VAL A 73 9.13 10.17 -10.41
CA VAL A 73 9.15 11.18 -11.48
C VAL A 73 8.22 12.35 -11.14
N LEU A 74 6.98 12.08 -10.70
CA LEU A 74 6.05 13.13 -10.27
C LEU A 74 6.61 13.95 -9.11
N LEU A 75 7.20 13.28 -8.12
CA LEU A 75 7.85 13.94 -6.98
C LEU A 75 8.96 14.89 -7.43
N ALA A 76 9.83 14.42 -8.33
CA ALA A 76 10.92 15.23 -8.87
C ALA A 76 10.39 16.42 -9.69
N VAL A 77 9.39 16.21 -10.56
CA VAL A 77 8.77 17.28 -11.36
C VAL A 77 8.12 18.33 -10.47
N HIS A 78 7.35 17.92 -9.46
CA HIS A 78 6.71 18.85 -8.54
C HIS A 78 7.72 19.58 -7.65
N ALA A 79 8.80 18.92 -7.24
CA ALA A 79 9.90 19.56 -6.51
C ALA A 79 10.57 20.63 -7.37
N ALA A 80 10.90 20.32 -8.62
CA ALA A 80 11.50 21.27 -9.56
C ALA A 80 10.60 22.48 -9.85
N ARG A 81 9.27 22.30 -9.81
CA ARG A 81 8.27 23.37 -9.99
C ARG A 81 7.99 24.17 -8.72
N GLY A 82 8.64 23.86 -7.59
CA GLY A 82 8.39 24.51 -6.31
C GLY A 82 7.02 24.21 -5.70
N SER A 83 6.37 23.11 -6.13
CA SER A 83 5.02 22.73 -5.65
C SER A 83 4.98 22.42 -4.17
N TYR A 84 6.12 22.14 -3.55
CA TYR A 84 6.26 21.82 -2.12
C TYR A 84 6.65 23.04 -1.26
N ALA A 85 6.35 24.27 -1.70
CA ALA A 85 6.60 25.46 -0.92
C ALA A 85 5.93 25.37 0.48
N ARG A 86 6.65 25.81 1.53
CA ARG A 86 6.22 25.68 2.94
C ARG A 86 4.79 26.15 3.20
N LYS A 87 4.34 27.20 2.51
CA LYS A 87 2.97 27.74 2.66
C LYS A 87 1.88 26.72 2.31
N ARG A 88 2.15 25.81 1.36
CA ARG A 88 1.19 24.77 0.94
C ARG A 88 1.00 23.66 1.98
N TRP A 89 2.00 23.43 2.83
CA TRP A 89 1.93 22.43 3.90
C TRP A 89 1.13 22.89 5.13
N GLN A 90 0.75 24.15 5.19
CA GLN A 90 -0.02 24.67 6.32
C GLN A 90 -1.39 23.99 6.38
N GLY A 91 -1.69 23.39 7.52
CA GLY A 91 -2.93 22.65 7.75
C GLY A 91 -2.99 21.22 7.17
N MET A 92 -1.92 20.77 6.46
CA MET A 92 -1.92 19.41 5.89
C MET A 92 -1.58 18.34 6.93
N GLY A 93 -0.78 18.67 7.95
CA GLY A 93 -0.38 17.73 9.00
C GLY A 93 -1.52 17.11 9.78
N GLN A 94 -2.68 17.76 9.85
CA GLN A 94 -3.88 17.18 10.47
C GLN A 94 -4.34 15.91 9.74
N TRP A 95 -4.27 15.88 8.42
CA TRP A 95 -4.66 14.71 7.61
C TRP A 95 -3.67 13.57 7.79
N ASP A 96 -2.37 13.89 7.89
CA ASP A 96 -1.34 12.90 8.19
C ASP A 96 -1.56 12.30 9.58
N LEU A 97 -1.90 13.14 10.57
CA LEU A 97 -2.19 12.69 11.92
C LEU A 97 -3.43 11.78 11.96
N ILE A 98 -4.52 12.16 11.27
CA ILE A 98 -5.74 11.37 11.18
C ILE A 98 -5.44 10.00 10.56
N PHE A 99 -4.74 9.98 9.41
CA PHE A 99 -4.33 8.73 8.78
C PHE A 99 -3.49 7.86 9.72
N LEU A 100 -2.46 8.45 10.32
CA LEU A 100 -1.51 7.74 11.17
C LEU A 100 -2.18 7.18 12.44
N LEU A 101 -3.04 7.96 13.09
CA LEU A 101 -3.78 7.49 14.27
C LEU A 101 -4.72 6.33 13.94
N ALA A 102 -5.47 6.42 12.84
CA ALA A 102 -6.35 5.35 12.40
C ALA A 102 -5.57 4.08 12.01
N PHE A 103 -4.48 4.26 11.26
CA PHE A 103 -3.59 3.17 10.89
C PHE A 103 -2.98 2.49 12.12
N LEU A 104 -2.36 3.25 13.03
CA LEU A 104 -1.69 2.71 14.22
C LEU A 104 -2.66 2.07 15.19
N ALA A 105 -3.84 2.63 15.41
CA ALA A 105 -4.87 2.02 16.25
C ALA A 105 -5.28 0.64 15.73
N MET A 106 -5.46 0.50 14.42
CA MET A 106 -5.78 -0.79 13.83
C MET A 106 -4.56 -1.72 13.77
N ALA A 107 -3.36 -1.19 13.56
CA ALA A 107 -2.12 -1.96 13.59
C ALA A 107 -1.87 -2.56 14.99
N GLU A 108 -2.17 -1.81 16.06
CA GLU A 108 -2.08 -2.31 17.44
C GLU A 108 -3.03 -3.49 17.68
N ILE A 109 -4.27 -3.40 17.20
CA ILE A 109 -5.23 -4.52 17.28
C ILE A 109 -4.67 -5.76 16.56
N ARG A 110 -4.04 -5.57 15.40
CA ARG A 110 -3.41 -6.66 14.66
C ARG A 110 -2.14 -7.19 15.32
N TYR A 111 -1.39 -6.33 16.00
CA TYR A 111 -0.21 -6.73 16.78
C TYR A 111 -0.57 -7.58 17.99
N ILE A 112 -1.64 -7.24 18.71
CA ILE A 112 -2.16 -8.05 19.84
C ILE A 112 -2.64 -9.42 19.37
N ASN A 113 -3.25 -9.51 18.16
CA ASN A 113 -3.71 -10.76 17.58
C ASN A 113 -3.25 -10.93 16.13
N PRO A 114 -1.96 -11.20 15.88
CA PRO A 114 -1.40 -11.34 14.54
C PRO A 114 -1.72 -12.67 13.86
N SER A 115 -2.49 -13.55 14.53
CA SER A 115 -2.75 -14.92 14.07
C SER A 115 -3.43 -14.95 12.70
N ILE A 116 -2.84 -15.71 11.77
CA ILE A 116 -3.36 -16.00 10.44
C ILE A 116 -4.01 -17.40 10.42
N SER A 117 -4.40 -17.90 11.56
CA SER A 117 -5.15 -19.13 11.74
C SER A 117 -6.64 -18.86 11.78
N TYR A 118 -7.43 -19.87 11.48
CA TYR A 118 -8.90 -19.89 11.46
C TYR A 118 -9.58 -19.29 10.23
N ALA A 119 -10.60 -19.96 9.76
CA ALA A 119 -11.52 -19.58 8.70
C ALA A 119 -10.80 -19.10 7.43
N GLU A 120 -11.33 -18.05 6.84
CA GLU A 120 -10.87 -17.49 5.56
C GLU A 120 -9.49 -16.85 5.63
N LYS A 121 -9.02 -16.39 6.79
CA LYS A 121 -7.68 -15.74 6.93
C LYS A 121 -6.54 -16.60 6.40
N PHE A 122 -6.63 -17.90 6.60
CA PHE A 122 -5.62 -18.83 6.10
C PHE A 122 -5.62 -18.87 4.56
N MET A 123 -6.79 -18.87 3.95
CA MET A 123 -6.97 -18.83 2.51
C MET A 123 -6.51 -17.48 1.95
N ASP A 124 -6.94 -16.39 2.54
CA ASP A 124 -6.59 -15.02 2.13
C ASP A 124 -5.08 -14.78 2.15
N HIS A 125 -4.42 -15.23 3.22
CA HIS A 125 -2.96 -15.14 3.30
C HIS A 125 -2.27 -16.02 2.23
N ALA A 126 -2.83 -17.18 1.89
CA ALA A 126 -2.27 -18.02 0.85
C ALA A 126 -2.31 -17.32 -0.52
N PHE A 127 -3.39 -16.61 -0.84
CA PHE A 127 -3.47 -15.78 -2.06
C PHE A 127 -2.43 -14.66 -2.05
N LEU A 128 -2.33 -13.90 -0.96
CA LEU A 128 -1.31 -12.86 -0.82
C LEU A 128 0.10 -13.43 -0.96
N ALA A 129 0.40 -14.52 -0.26
CA ALA A 129 1.72 -15.15 -0.30
C ALA A 129 2.06 -15.72 -1.68
N SER A 130 1.07 -16.24 -2.42
CA SER A 130 1.25 -16.68 -3.80
C SER A 130 1.62 -15.53 -4.73
N ILE A 131 0.90 -14.41 -4.64
CA ILE A 131 1.18 -13.18 -5.39
C ILE A 131 2.59 -12.68 -5.08
N MET A 132 2.97 -12.61 -3.81
CA MET A 132 4.30 -12.12 -3.42
C MET A 132 5.43 -13.04 -3.82
N ARG A 133 5.18 -14.35 -3.92
CA ARG A 133 6.18 -15.34 -4.37
C ARG A 133 6.39 -15.29 -5.88
N THR A 134 5.30 -15.12 -6.64
CA THR A 134 5.31 -15.11 -8.10
C THR A 134 4.35 -14.03 -8.58
N PRO A 135 4.82 -12.76 -8.68
CA PRO A 135 3.97 -11.62 -8.98
C PRO A 135 3.66 -11.53 -10.48
N VAL A 136 2.84 -12.44 -10.98
CA VAL A 136 2.35 -12.50 -12.36
C VAL A 136 0.85 -12.24 -12.41
N VAL A 137 0.35 -11.81 -13.57
CA VAL A 137 -1.07 -11.58 -13.82
C VAL A 137 -1.53 -12.48 -14.97
N PRO A 138 -2.61 -13.27 -14.78
CA PRO A 138 -3.35 -13.49 -13.53
C PRO A 138 -2.48 -14.23 -12.48
N PRO A 139 -2.68 -13.97 -11.16
CA PRO A 139 -1.93 -14.65 -10.11
C PRO A 139 -2.14 -16.16 -10.10
N LEU A 140 -1.12 -16.88 -9.63
CA LEU A 140 -1.23 -18.33 -9.48
C LEU A 140 -2.16 -18.67 -8.30
N ASP A 141 -3.03 -19.67 -8.51
CA ASP A 141 -3.90 -20.19 -7.46
C ASP A 141 -3.09 -21.11 -6.52
N PRO A 142 -2.96 -20.79 -5.22
CA PRO A 142 -2.21 -21.62 -4.28
C PRO A 142 -2.94 -22.91 -3.92
N TRP A 143 -4.25 -23.03 -4.22
CA TRP A 143 -5.08 -24.17 -3.88
C TRP A 143 -5.30 -25.12 -5.06
N TYR A 144 -5.05 -24.68 -6.27
CA TYR A 144 -5.21 -25.47 -7.48
C TYR A 144 -3.92 -25.46 -8.30
N ALA A 145 -3.19 -26.55 -8.28
CA ALA A 145 -1.93 -26.69 -9.00
C ALA A 145 -2.08 -26.44 -10.50
N GLY A 146 -1.33 -25.45 -11.02
CA GLY A 146 -1.42 -25.02 -12.40
C GLY A 146 -2.59 -24.10 -12.73
N GLY A 147 -3.44 -23.77 -11.75
CA GLY A 147 -4.54 -22.81 -11.90
C GLY A 147 -4.11 -21.36 -11.68
N THR A 148 -4.99 -20.46 -12.07
CA THR A 148 -4.82 -19.01 -11.90
C THR A 148 -6.06 -18.38 -11.30
N LEU A 149 -5.88 -17.26 -10.56
CA LEU A 149 -6.95 -16.48 -9.94
C LEU A 149 -7.52 -15.48 -10.96
N ASN A 150 -8.19 -15.95 -12.00
CA ASN A 150 -8.72 -15.11 -13.06
C ASN A 150 -10.19 -14.69 -12.88
N ILE A 151 -10.90 -15.27 -11.90
CA ILE A 151 -12.33 -15.00 -11.64
C ILE A 151 -12.52 -14.34 -10.27
N TYR A 152 -11.62 -14.59 -9.32
CA TYR A 152 -11.74 -14.11 -7.95
C TYR A 152 -11.20 -12.68 -7.80
N TYR A 153 -11.74 -11.93 -6.85
CA TYR A 153 -11.36 -10.55 -6.58
C TYR A 153 -9.99 -10.42 -5.90
N TYR A 154 -8.95 -10.80 -6.58
CA TYR A 154 -7.58 -10.80 -6.04
C TYR A 154 -6.93 -9.41 -5.94
N LEU A 155 -7.58 -8.34 -6.44
CA LEU A 155 -6.98 -7.00 -6.52
C LEU A 155 -6.59 -6.43 -5.15
N GLY A 156 -7.36 -6.74 -4.10
CA GLY A 156 -7.02 -6.35 -2.72
C GLY A 156 -5.75 -7.03 -2.21
N TYR A 157 -5.59 -8.32 -2.50
CA TYR A 157 -4.36 -9.07 -2.18
C TYR A 157 -3.19 -8.58 -3.02
N TRP A 158 -3.44 -8.25 -4.30
CA TRP A 158 -2.43 -7.65 -5.16
C TRP A 158 -1.94 -6.32 -4.61
N MET A 159 -2.83 -5.44 -4.19
CA MET A 159 -2.50 -4.15 -3.58
C MET A 159 -1.56 -4.33 -2.37
N ALA A 160 -1.94 -5.17 -1.41
CA ALA A 160 -1.12 -5.44 -0.23
C ALA A 160 0.20 -6.12 -0.61
N GLY A 161 0.16 -7.08 -1.53
CA GLY A 161 1.35 -7.78 -2.04
C GLY A 161 2.33 -6.85 -2.75
N ALA A 162 1.83 -5.94 -3.58
CA ALA A 162 2.65 -4.96 -4.30
C ALA A 162 3.37 -3.99 -3.35
N ILE A 163 2.66 -3.51 -2.32
CA ILE A 163 3.27 -2.68 -1.27
C ILE A 163 4.34 -3.52 -0.54
N GLY A 164 4.02 -4.74 -0.11
CA GLY A 164 4.95 -5.64 0.57
C GLY A 164 6.20 -5.95 -0.25
N LEU A 165 6.06 -6.24 -1.55
CA LEU A 165 7.19 -6.47 -2.46
C LEU A 165 8.08 -5.23 -2.62
N THR A 166 7.47 -4.05 -2.65
CA THR A 166 8.20 -2.78 -2.83
C THR A 166 8.93 -2.36 -1.55
N THR A 167 8.39 -2.69 -0.38
CA THR A 167 8.99 -2.41 0.93
C THR A 167 9.83 -3.55 1.48
N ALA A 168 9.95 -4.66 0.76
CA ALA A 168 10.58 -5.90 1.21
C ALA A 168 9.96 -6.48 2.49
N THR A 169 8.68 -6.19 2.75
CA THR A 169 7.92 -6.67 3.91
C THR A 169 7.50 -8.13 3.69
N PRO A 170 7.73 -9.05 4.66
CA PRO A 170 7.27 -10.44 4.55
C PRO A 170 5.75 -10.56 4.40
N SER A 171 5.25 -11.60 3.71
CA SER A 171 3.81 -11.76 3.43
C SER A 171 2.95 -11.84 4.69
N SER A 172 3.45 -12.42 5.78
CA SER A 172 2.74 -12.48 7.05
C SER A 172 2.57 -11.11 7.72
N VAL A 173 3.56 -10.22 7.57
CA VAL A 173 3.48 -8.83 8.05
C VAL A 173 2.61 -8.01 7.11
N ALA A 174 2.80 -8.13 5.80
CA ALA A 174 1.99 -7.44 4.78
C ALA A 174 0.49 -7.74 4.94
N PHE A 175 0.13 -9.01 5.24
CA PHE A 175 -1.24 -9.41 5.54
C PHE A 175 -1.82 -8.66 6.75
N ASN A 176 -1.02 -8.52 7.80
CA ASN A 176 -1.42 -7.79 9.01
C ASN A 176 -1.47 -6.28 8.82
N LEU A 177 -0.71 -5.70 7.89
CA LEU A 177 -0.71 -4.27 7.56
C LEU A 177 -1.78 -3.86 6.53
N ALA A 178 -2.35 -4.81 5.78
CA ALA A 178 -3.37 -4.54 4.78
C ALA A 178 -4.62 -3.89 5.39
N ILE A 179 -5.16 -4.44 6.49
CA ILE A 179 -6.36 -3.89 7.16
C ILE A 179 -6.09 -2.51 7.76
N PRO A 180 -5.00 -2.27 8.54
CA PRO A 180 -4.61 -0.93 8.97
C PRO A 180 -4.54 0.09 7.84
N THR A 181 -4.00 -0.31 6.68
CA THR A 181 -3.93 0.56 5.50
C THR A 181 -5.33 0.97 5.04
N VAL A 182 -6.23 0.00 4.85
CA VAL A 182 -7.62 0.28 4.42
C VAL A 182 -8.35 1.17 5.43
N VAL A 183 -8.19 0.91 6.73
CA VAL A 183 -8.80 1.74 7.79
C VAL A 183 -8.25 3.17 7.75
N GLY A 184 -6.93 3.34 7.64
CA GLY A 184 -6.31 4.66 7.52
C GLY A 184 -6.81 5.43 6.30
N LEU A 185 -6.87 4.76 5.12
CA LEU A 185 -7.39 5.33 3.88
C LEU A 185 -8.88 5.72 3.99
N ALA A 186 -9.70 4.89 4.63
CA ALA A 186 -11.11 5.17 4.80
C ALA A 186 -11.33 6.40 5.71
N VAL A 187 -10.68 6.42 6.89
CA VAL A 187 -10.87 7.48 7.88
C VAL A 187 -10.35 8.83 7.39
N VAL A 188 -9.23 8.88 6.65
CA VAL A 188 -8.69 10.14 6.14
C VAL A 188 -9.56 10.78 5.06
N ASN A 189 -10.46 10.03 4.43
CA ASN A 189 -11.38 10.51 3.38
C ASN A 189 -12.83 10.74 3.87
N LEU A 190 -13.11 10.51 5.15
CA LEU A 190 -14.40 10.86 5.78
C LEU A 190 -14.42 12.33 6.16
#